data_67d7818398bb75f5663e12b6ac33dd35
#
_entry.id   67d7818398bb75f5663e12b6ac33dd35
#
_cell.length_a   1.000
_cell.length_b   1.000
_cell.length_c   1.000
_cell.angle_alpha   90.00
_cell.angle_beta   90.00
_cell.angle_gamma   90.00
#
_symmetry.space_group_name_H-M   'P 1'
#
loop_
_entity.id
_entity.type
_entity.pdbx_description
1 polymer ?
#
loop_
_entity_poly.entity_id
_entity_poly.type
_entity_poly.pdbx_seq_one_letter_code
_entity_poly.pdbx_strand_id
1 'polypeptide(L)'
;MLLAVVLLVCTLVSVGCTTEVDYTMGSEFVPTNQNMELRRRVYELGKMVEGETVTECSLTSTRLYHTDSVKASNIEYGYFGREASDIYGERSSGFMSQMVFSLSLPEERGWGYRPIFDSMILSLNVMDFHGDTTKQYDFEIYEIVSNDYLSESKDSVFYLNFDPKPYIADKPIFRFKYPNQAEGIYVGDGSEVVNYDIRLEETDYTAEYVSRLMLCTDLDANDGFALDVDSIYVDGQEQKFLDRVKGIYIVPTEDMEGAMFATDLENTALVLYSRGRYEEDPTIIRDTTYMVYNLYLDPDTYELPVGNVSVNTVEHDYVGSRVAATEELTTCYVDGMGGVVTEVMFTDEFIESLAEIVTSAGEDAVVSVNQAMLSIYVEGSNYDYSLLDPAMITPILDNAMMRMGLYTNYDRLNAIVDYPYLSESSLGSIEYDGYLHRSLACYKMDIANYVQSLMSVAADNIGEDGKVKLEKFRADYEGEGESLVEYRRFYAAPAAYSLFDFERQAIYGMEEQVEGVSATAPIKLELTYTIVN
;
A
#
# COMPACT_ATOMS: atom_id res chain seq x y z
N MET A 1 -1.23 -57.01 -2.21
CA MET A 1 -0.13 -56.69 -3.16
C MET A 1 -0.12 -55.18 -3.52
N LEU A 2 -1.27 -54.57 -3.82
CA LEU A 2 -1.36 -53.13 -4.16
C LEU A 2 -0.95 -52.22 -2.99
N LEU A 3 -1.37 -52.56 -1.75
CA LEU A 3 -1.04 -51.79 -0.54
C LEU A 3 0.46 -51.75 -0.21
N ALA A 4 1.17 -52.86 -0.49
CA ALA A 4 2.60 -52.95 -0.26
C ALA A 4 3.42 -52.11 -1.29
N VAL A 5 2.92 -51.99 -2.52
CA VAL A 5 3.53 -51.16 -3.56
C VAL A 5 3.33 -49.67 -3.26
N VAL A 6 2.15 -49.28 -2.76
CA VAL A 6 1.87 -47.91 -2.34
C VAL A 6 2.75 -47.48 -1.15
N LEU A 7 2.93 -48.39 -0.17
CA LEU A 7 3.82 -48.13 0.98
C LEU A 7 5.31 -47.98 0.52
N LEU A 8 5.74 -48.80 -0.43
CA LEU A 8 7.11 -48.73 -0.98
C LEU A 8 7.34 -47.46 -1.79
N VAL A 9 6.34 -46.98 -2.52
CA VAL A 9 6.42 -45.70 -3.26
C VAL A 9 6.41 -44.53 -2.28
N CYS A 10 5.60 -44.56 -1.21
CA CYS A 10 5.61 -43.51 -0.18
C CYS A 10 6.93 -43.42 0.61
N THR A 11 7.61 -44.57 0.83
CA THR A 11 8.92 -44.56 1.52
C THR A 11 10.07 -44.09 0.61
N LEU A 12 9.92 -44.19 -0.71
CA LEU A 12 10.90 -43.67 -1.67
C LEU A 12 10.78 -42.15 -1.90
N VAL A 13 9.62 -41.57 -1.58
CA VAL A 13 9.40 -40.12 -1.71
C VAL A 13 9.78 -39.36 -0.42
N SER A 14 9.96 -40.06 0.70
CA SER A 14 10.35 -39.46 1.98
C SER A 14 11.86 -39.47 2.28
N VAL A 15 12.70 -39.84 1.32
CA VAL A 15 14.14 -39.49 1.39
C VAL A 15 14.24 -38.04 1.01
N GLY A 16 14.06 -37.18 2.03
CA GLY A 16 14.21 -35.76 1.90
C GLY A 16 15.55 -35.42 1.29
N CYS A 17 15.53 -34.62 0.26
CA CYS A 17 16.69 -33.92 -0.19
C CYS A 17 17.16 -32.95 0.92
N THR A 18 17.99 -33.44 1.84
CA THR A 18 19.05 -32.59 2.34
C THR A 18 20.03 -32.51 1.19
N THR A 19 19.81 -31.59 0.27
CA THR A 19 20.85 -31.19 -0.65
C THR A 19 21.87 -30.40 0.20
N GLU A 20 22.86 -31.10 0.73
CA GLU A 20 24.17 -30.48 0.80
C GLU A 20 24.41 -29.99 -0.63
N VAL A 21 24.45 -28.68 -0.82
CA VAL A 21 24.79 -28.10 -2.11
C VAL A 21 26.21 -28.60 -2.41
N ASP A 22 26.30 -29.53 -3.32
CA ASP A 22 27.60 -30.03 -3.77
C ASP A 22 28.23 -28.92 -4.62
N TYR A 23 29.03 -28.09 -3.98
CA TYR A 23 29.78 -26.99 -4.60
C TYR A 23 30.76 -27.45 -5.67
N THR A 24 30.92 -28.76 -5.87
CA THR A 24 31.78 -29.34 -6.92
C THR A 24 31.03 -29.67 -8.21
N MET A 25 29.69 -29.69 -8.19
CA MET A 25 28.90 -29.95 -9.38
C MET A 25 28.97 -28.77 -10.36
N GLY A 26 29.74 -28.92 -11.37
CA GLY A 26 29.99 -27.92 -12.40
C GLY A 26 31.46 -27.62 -12.66
N SER A 27 32.34 -27.92 -11.72
CA SER A 27 33.78 -27.73 -11.90
C SER A 27 34.38 -28.58 -13.05
N GLU A 28 33.73 -29.69 -13.42
CA GLU A 28 34.15 -30.55 -14.54
C GLU A 28 33.80 -29.97 -15.92
N PHE A 29 32.92 -28.96 -15.99
CA PHE A 29 32.50 -28.32 -17.22
C PHE A 29 33.19 -26.96 -17.45
N VAL A 30 33.96 -26.48 -16.50
CA VAL A 30 34.71 -25.23 -16.64
C VAL A 30 36.03 -25.53 -17.37
N PRO A 31 36.36 -24.79 -18.44
CA PRO A 31 37.69 -24.92 -19.07
C PRO A 31 38.79 -24.79 -18.04
N THR A 32 39.78 -25.67 -18.06
CA THR A 32 40.88 -25.75 -17.07
C THR A 32 41.74 -24.49 -16.97
N ASN A 33 41.47 -23.48 -17.77
CA ASN A 33 42.14 -22.18 -17.78
C ASN A 33 41.29 -21.03 -17.15
N GLN A 34 40.11 -21.34 -16.63
CA GLN A 34 39.29 -20.38 -15.86
C GLN A 34 39.09 -20.92 -14.44
N ASN A 35 39.74 -20.30 -13.48
CA ASN A 35 39.50 -20.61 -12.08
C ASN A 35 38.25 -19.83 -11.64
N MET A 36 37.18 -20.57 -11.29
CA MET A 36 36.00 -20.00 -10.64
C MET A 36 36.09 -20.29 -9.15
N GLU A 37 35.95 -19.26 -8.37
CA GLU A 37 35.94 -19.37 -6.91
C GLU A 37 34.61 -18.82 -6.38
N LEU A 38 33.80 -19.69 -5.78
CA LEU A 38 32.58 -19.32 -5.08
C LEU A 38 32.89 -18.96 -3.63
N ARG A 39 32.49 -17.76 -3.20
CA ARG A 39 32.69 -17.26 -1.85
C ARG A 39 31.38 -16.81 -1.23
N ARG A 40 31.36 -16.79 0.11
CA ARG A 40 30.19 -16.32 0.88
C ARG A 40 30.68 -15.41 2.01
N ARG A 41 29.99 -14.22 2.11
CA ARG A 41 30.11 -13.30 3.25
C ARG A 41 28.77 -13.20 3.95
N VAL A 42 28.81 -13.12 5.27
CA VAL A 42 27.61 -12.90 6.10
C VAL A 42 27.84 -11.63 6.91
N TYR A 43 26.91 -10.69 6.78
CA TYR A 43 26.91 -9.45 7.55
C TYR A 43 25.80 -9.51 8.58
N GLU A 44 26.18 -9.59 9.85
CA GLU A 44 25.24 -9.68 10.98
C GLU A 44 25.92 -9.18 12.27
N LEU A 45 25.15 -8.57 13.16
CA LEU A 45 25.62 -8.13 14.48
C LEU A 45 26.88 -7.25 14.43
N GLY A 46 26.91 -6.28 13.51
CA GLY A 46 28.07 -5.39 13.36
C GLY A 46 29.36 -6.06 12.85
N LYS A 47 29.24 -7.26 12.26
CA LYS A 47 30.39 -8.06 11.80
C LYS A 47 30.14 -8.62 10.40
N MET A 48 31.25 -8.79 9.69
CA MET A 48 31.32 -9.56 8.45
C MET A 48 32.10 -10.84 8.71
N VAL A 49 31.53 -11.97 8.29
CA VAL A 49 32.12 -13.31 8.41
C VAL A 49 32.36 -13.88 7.02
N GLU A 50 33.60 -14.25 6.72
CA GLU A 50 34.00 -14.96 5.50
C GLU A 50 34.88 -16.16 5.88
N GLY A 51 34.36 -17.37 5.75
CA GLY A 51 35.03 -18.59 6.24
C GLY A 51 35.26 -18.54 7.74
N GLU A 52 36.54 -18.56 8.14
CA GLU A 52 36.97 -18.44 9.56
C GLU A 52 37.29 -16.98 9.96
N THR A 53 37.29 -16.06 9.02
CA THR A 53 37.62 -14.65 9.25
C THR A 53 36.42 -13.89 9.75
N VAL A 54 36.56 -13.13 10.83
CA VAL A 54 35.56 -12.23 11.38
C VAL A 54 36.15 -10.83 11.44
N THR A 55 35.47 -9.88 10.82
CA THR A 55 35.87 -8.46 10.77
C THR A 55 34.73 -7.60 11.31
N GLU A 56 35.03 -6.55 12.06
CA GLU A 56 34.03 -5.54 12.42
C GLU A 56 33.56 -4.83 11.16
N CYS A 57 32.25 -4.85 10.90
CA CYS A 57 31.63 -4.23 9.75
C CYS A 57 30.15 -4.05 10.04
N SER A 58 29.73 -2.83 10.25
CA SER A 58 28.30 -2.50 10.34
C SER A 58 27.70 -2.56 8.95
N LEU A 59 26.53 -3.21 8.81
CA LEU A 59 25.85 -3.37 7.52
C LEU A 59 25.04 -2.13 7.15
N THR A 60 24.16 -1.70 8.06
CA THR A 60 23.18 -0.65 7.81
C THR A 60 23.05 0.29 8.99
N SER A 61 22.63 1.52 8.71
CA SER A 61 21.99 2.42 9.66
C SER A 61 20.51 2.57 9.29
N THR A 62 19.66 2.80 10.29
CA THR A 62 18.22 2.87 10.11
C THR A 62 17.63 4.10 10.80
N ARG A 63 16.67 4.73 10.17
CA ARG A 63 15.87 5.81 10.74
C ARG A 63 14.46 5.78 10.21
N LEU A 64 13.56 6.53 10.82
CA LEU A 64 12.19 6.69 10.31
C LEU A 64 12.13 7.83 9.30
N TYR A 65 11.38 7.59 8.23
CA TYR A 65 11.04 8.55 7.22
C TYR A 65 9.53 8.76 7.24
N HIS A 66 9.10 9.98 7.53
CA HIS A 66 7.70 10.37 7.47
C HIS A 66 7.39 10.89 6.07
N THR A 67 6.40 10.29 5.43
CA THR A 67 5.94 10.77 4.13
C THR A 67 4.43 11.04 4.16
N ASP A 68 4.03 12.07 3.45
CA ASP A 68 2.66 12.44 3.16
C ASP A 68 2.43 12.65 1.66
N SER A 69 3.47 12.43 0.88
CA SER A 69 3.51 12.72 -0.56
C SER A 69 3.34 11.47 -1.42
N VAL A 70 2.81 10.38 -0.88
CA VAL A 70 2.56 9.15 -1.64
C VAL A 70 1.40 9.37 -2.61
N LYS A 71 1.58 8.91 -3.84
CA LYS A 71 0.56 9.02 -4.90
C LYS A 71 -0.72 8.29 -4.50
N ALA A 72 -1.86 8.97 -4.56
CA ALA A 72 -3.17 8.50 -4.13
C ALA A 72 -4.30 8.78 -5.13
N SER A 73 -3.98 8.99 -6.41
CA SER A 73 -4.99 9.29 -7.46
C SER A 73 -5.44 8.05 -8.20
N ASN A 74 -6.68 8.10 -8.70
CA ASN A 74 -7.32 7.03 -9.50
C ASN A 74 -7.35 5.71 -8.72
N ILE A 75 -7.87 5.79 -7.51
CA ILE A 75 -7.94 4.67 -6.58
C ILE A 75 -9.14 3.77 -6.92
N GLU A 76 -8.97 2.47 -6.76
CA GLU A 76 -10.05 1.49 -6.83
C GLU A 76 -10.76 1.32 -5.47
N TYR A 77 -10.03 1.59 -4.38
CA TYR A 77 -10.50 1.45 -3.00
C TYR A 77 -10.53 2.79 -2.29
N GLY A 78 -11.68 3.14 -1.71
CA GLY A 78 -11.85 4.32 -0.86
C GLY A 78 -11.59 3.97 0.60
N TYR A 79 -10.72 4.73 1.28
CA TYR A 79 -10.41 4.56 2.70
C TYR A 79 -11.11 5.62 3.53
N PHE A 80 -11.73 5.21 4.62
CA PHE A 80 -12.39 6.13 5.54
C PHE A 80 -12.38 5.61 6.97
N GLY A 81 -12.20 6.50 7.93
CA GLY A 81 -12.14 6.17 9.34
C GLY A 81 -11.06 6.93 10.08
N ARG A 82 -10.93 6.66 11.37
CA ARG A 82 -9.91 7.23 12.25
C ARG A 82 -9.51 6.24 13.32
N GLU A 83 -8.23 6.17 13.60
CA GLU A 83 -7.69 5.38 14.68
C GLU A 83 -6.49 6.07 15.34
N ALA A 84 -6.23 5.76 16.60
CA ALA A 84 -5.08 6.23 17.34
C ALA A 84 -4.31 5.08 17.96
N SER A 85 -2.99 5.26 18.09
CA SER A 85 -2.07 4.29 18.65
C SER A 85 -0.93 5.00 19.39
N ASP A 86 -0.53 4.49 20.55
CA ASP A 86 0.64 4.99 21.28
C ASP A 86 1.95 4.80 20.48
N ILE A 87 1.97 3.90 19.51
CA ILE A 87 3.13 3.62 18.66
C ILE A 87 3.13 4.52 17.45
N TYR A 88 2.04 4.52 16.66
CA TYR A 88 1.96 5.14 15.34
C TYR A 88 1.30 6.52 15.34
N GLY A 89 0.77 6.98 16.47
CA GLY A 89 0.01 8.22 16.54
C GLY A 89 -1.42 8.06 16.01
N GLU A 90 -2.04 9.17 15.62
CA GLU A 90 -3.37 9.19 15.01
C GLU A 90 -3.25 9.20 13.49
N ARG A 91 -4.10 8.42 12.81
CA ARG A 91 -4.37 8.57 11.39
C ARG A 91 -5.86 8.69 11.12
N SER A 92 -6.21 9.56 10.18
CA SER A 92 -7.58 9.80 9.74
C SER A 92 -7.62 9.77 8.23
N SER A 93 -8.59 9.07 7.65
CA SER A 93 -8.75 8.98 6.21
C SER A 93 -10.17 9.26 5.78
N GLY A 94 -10.30 9.89 4.62
CA GLY A 94 -11.52 10.01 3.84
C GLY A 94 -11.20 9.84 2.36
N PHE A 95 -12.23 9.73 1.52
CA PHE A 95 -12.05 9.67 0.08
C PHE A 95 -13.03 10.56 -0.66
N MET A 96 -12.52 11.23 -1.67
CA MET A 96 -13.30 11.95 -2.67
C MET A 96 -13.53 11.05 -3.87
N SER A 97 -14.73 11.07 -4.42
CA SER A 97 -15.01 10.41 -5.69
C SER A 97 -16.01 11.19 -6.49
N GLN A 98 -15.76 11.31 -7.79
CA GLN A 98 -16.83 11.65 -8.73
C GLN A 98 -17.87 10.53 -8.70
N MET A 99 -19.07 10.85 -9.10
CA MET A 99 -20.13 9.85 -9.25
C MET A 99 -20.86 10.08 -10.55
N VAL A 100 -21.34 9.00 -11.15
CA VAL A 100 -22.13 9.06 -12.38
C VAL A 100 -23.33 8.13 -12.29
N PHE A 101 -24.44 8.54 -12.89
CA PHE A 101 -25.67 7.74 -12.92
C PHE A 101 -25.47 6.43 -13.69
N SER A 102 -26.13 5.38 -13.23
CA SER A 102 -26.11 4.09 -13.92
C SER A 102 -26.83 4.16 -15.26
N LEU A 103 -26.26 3.56 -16.29
CA LEU A 103 -26.85 3.43 -17.62
C LEU A 103 -28.02 2.41 -17.65
N SER A 104 -28.05 1.50 -16.69
CA SER A 104 -29.09 0.46 -16.56
C SER A 104 -30.36 0.98 -15.90
N LEU A 105 -30.95 2.03 -16.45
CA LEU A 105 -32.16 2.62 -15.89
C LEU A 105 -33.42 1.92 -16.40
N PRO A 106 -34.54 1.94 -15.62
CA PRO A 106 -35.83 1.49 -16.06
C PRO A 106 -36.29 2.20 -17.34
N GLU A 107 -37.12 1.54 -18.17
CA GLU A 107 -37.61 2.08 -19.43
C GLU A 107 -38.33 3.44 -19.28
N GLU A 108 -38.93 3.72 -18.12
CA GLU A 108 -39.51 5.01 -17.79
C GLU A 108 -38.56 5.84 -16.96
N ARG A 109 -37.65 6.56 -17.60
CA ARG A 109 -36.77 7.55 -16.97
C ARG A 109 -37.56 8.77 -16.57
N GLY A 110 -37.47 9.15 -15.33
CA GLY A 110 -38.01 10.43 -14.87
C GLY A 110 -38.53 10.41 -13.45
N TRP A 111 -38.37 11.53 -12.81
CA TRP A 111 -38.78 11.73 -11.43
C TRP A 111 -40.29 11.93 -11.27
N GLY A 112 -41.02 12.00 -12.37
CA GLY A 112 -42.46 12.27 -12.39
C GLY A 112 -42.77 13.75 -12.10
N TYR A 113 -44.09 14.06 -12.07
CA TYR A 113 -44.57 15.40 -11.73
C TYR A 113 -44.50 15.61 -10.21
N ARG A 114 -43.96 16.75 -9.79
CA ARG A 114 -43.78 17.09 -8.37
C ARG A 114 -43.19 15.94 -7.57
N PRO A 115 -41.93 15.59 -7.82
CA PRO A 115 -41.27 14.44 -7.20
C PRO A 115 -41.18 14.61 -5.69
N ILE A 116 -41.20 13.49 -5.00
CA ILE A 116 -41.11 13.38 -3.55
C ILE A 116 -39.83 12.56 -3.24
N PHE A 117 -38.89 13.14 -2.54
CA PHE A 117 -37.75 12.42 -2.02
C PHE A 117 -38.19 11.46 -0.92
N ASP A 118 -37.76 10.21 -0.98
CA ASP A 118 -38.04 9.21 0.05
C ASP A 118 -36.81 8.86 0.90
N SER A 119 -35.70 8.60 0.25
CA SER A 119 -34.46 8.28 0.96
C SER A 119 -33.26 8.23 0.00
N MET A 120 -32.08 8.37 0.59
CA MET A 120 -30.80 8.04 -0.03
C MET A 120 -30.19 6.85 0.72
N ILE A 121 -29.74 5.87 -0.02
CA ILE A 121 -29.05 4.68 0.49
C ILE A 121 -27.62 4.74 0.01
N LEU A 122 -26.66 4.53 0.90
CA LEU A 122 -25.28 4.25 0.55
C LEU A 122 -25.08 2.73 0.60
N SER A 123 -24.79 2.15 -0.55
CA SER A 123 -24.47 0.73 -0.68
C SER A 123 -22.95 0.60 -0.68
N LEU A 124 -22.38 0.14 0.44
CA LEU A 124 -20.94 -0.01 0.64
C LEU A 124 -20.52 -1.46 0.41
N ASN A 125 -19.51 -1.66 -0.44
CA ASN A 125 -18.80 -2.92 -0.54
C ASN A 125 -17.48 -2.83 0.24
N VAL A 126 -17.47 -3.26 1.51
CA VAL A 126 -16.28 -3.19 2.35
C VAL A 126 -15.40 -4.41 2.11
N MET A 127 -14.16 -4.17 1.71
CA MET A 127 -13.17 -5.19 1.36
C MET A 127 -12.19 -5.49 2.49
N ASP A 128 -11.94 -4.50 3.34
CA ASP A 128 -11.02 -4.64 4.47
C ASP A 128 -11.37 -3.68 5.59
N PHE A 129 -10.94 -3.98 6.80
CA PHE A 129 -11.10 -3.10 7.96
C PHE A 129 -10.03 -3.35 9.01
N HIS A 130 -9.79 -2.34 9.84
CA HIS A 130 -8.96 -2.42 11.02
C HIS A 130 -9.69 -1.80 12.21
N GLY A 131 -9.51 -2.37 13.42
CA GLY A 131 -10.12 -1.87 14.65
C GLY A 131 -11.43 -2.59 15.05
N ASP A 132 -12.24 -1.96 15.91
CA ASP A 132 -13.41 -2.58 16.53
C ASP A 132 -14.67 -2.38 15.69
N THR A 133 -15.04 -3.39 14.91
CA THR A 133 -16.23 -3.37 14.04
C THR A 133 -17.53 -3.70 14.77
N THR A 134 -17.50 -3.96 16.08
CA THR A 134 -18.71 -4.19 16.88
C THR A 134 -19.35 -2.88 17.38
N LYS A 135 -18.63 -1.76 17.25
CA LYS A 135 -19.12 -0.41 17.57
C LYS A 135 -19.59 0.30 16.31
N GLN A 136 -20.50 1.22 16.49
CA GLN A 136 -20.93 2.14 15.43
C GLN A 136 -20.13 3.44 15.51
N TYR A 137 -19.71 3.90 14.35
CA TYR A 137 -18.97 5.15 14.18
C TYR A 137 -19.75 6.12 13.28
N ASP A 138 -19.55 7.40 13.51
CA ASP A 138 -20.25 8.47 12.81
C ASP A 138 -19.41 8.99 11.64
N PHE A 139 -20.06 9.14 10.47
CA PHE A 139 -19.46 9.62 9.23
C PHE A 139 -20.30 10.73 8.60
N GLU A 140 -19.64 11.59 7.85
CA GLU A 140 -20.24 12.68 7.12
C GLU A 140 -19.96 12.54 5.61
N ILE A 141 -20.94 12.94 4.81
CA ILE A 141 -20.82 13.02 3.35
C ILE A 141 -20.96 14.48 2.95
N TYR A 142 -19.93 15.00 2.29
CA TYR A 142 -19.91 16.34 1.73
C TYR A 142 -20.07 16.29 0.21
N GLU A 143 -20.68 17.33 -0.36
CA GLU A 143 -20.72 17.50 -1.80
C GLU A 143 -19.40 18.11 -2.30
N ILE A 144 -18.91 17.62 -3.43
CA ILE A 144 -17.85 18.27 -4.19
C ILE A 144 -18.48 19.41 -5.00
N VAL A 145 -18.07 20.65 -4.73
CA VAL A 145 -18.66 21.87 -5.34
C VAL A 145 -17.77 22.46 -6.42
N SER A 146 -16.48 22.11 -6.46
CA SER A 146 -15.53 22.58 -7.47
C SER A 146 -14.77 21.41 -8.10
N ASN A 147 -14.49 21.49 -9.39
CA ASN A 147 -13.59 20.58 -10.13
C ASN A 147 -12.20 21.19 -10.36
N ASP A 148 -11.86 22.28 -9.68
CA ASP A 148 -10.57 22.96 -9.89
C ASP A 148 -9.37 22.09 -9.47
N TYR A 149 -9.60 21.04 -8.65
CA TYR A 149 -8.60 20.02 -8.33
C TYR A 149 -8.34 19.05 -9.50
N LEU A 150 -9.27 18.94 -10.45
CA LEU A 150 -9.08 18.22 -11.69
C LEU A 150 -8.36 19.16 -12.67
N SER A 151 -7.05 19.13 -12.71
CA SER A 151 -6.33 19.88 -13.75
C SER A 151 -6.82 19.42 -15.14
N GLU A 152 -6.54 20.20 -16.18
CA GLU A 152 -6.99 19.93 -17.56
C GLU A 152 -6.52 18.60 -18.15
N SER A 153 -5.78 17.80 -17.38
CA SER A 153 -5.17 16.52 -17.79
C SER A 153 -5.73 15.35 -16.95
N LYS A 154 -6.09 14.26 -17.63
CA LYS A 154 -6.35 12.94 -17.03
C LYS A 154 -5.18 12.42 -16.19
N ASP A 155 -3.98 12.97 -16.41
CA ASP A 155 -2.73 12.53 -15.80
C ASP A 155 -2.42 13.30 -14.51
N SER A 156 -3.39 14.01 -13.93
CA SER A 156 -3.20 14.71 -12.66
C SER A 156 -2.86 13.71 -11.56
N VAL A 157 -1.75 13.96 -10.89
CA VAL A 157 -1.30 13.15 -9.78
C VAL A 157 -1.73 13.84 -8.49
N PHE A 158 -2.53 13.14 -7.69
CA PHE A 158 -2.89 13.54 -6.32
C PHE A 158 -2.07 12.73 -5.34
N TYR A 159 -1.84 13.30 -4.18
CA TYR A 159 -1.09 12.68 -3.09
C TYR A 159 -1.99 12.53 -1.86
N LEU A 160 -1.61 11.65 -0.94
CA LEU A 160 -2.42 11.36 0.27
C LEU A 160 -2.70 12.61 1.11
N ASN A 161 -1.77 13.57 1.14
CA ASN A 161 -1.92 14.85 1.84
C ASN A 161 -2.78 15.89 1.09
N PHE A 162 -3.54 15.47 0.07
CA PHE A 162 -4.46 16.36 -0.64
C PHE A 162 -5.48 16.96 0.33
N ASP A 163 -5.58 18.30 0.35
CA ASP A 163 -6.57 19.00 1.17
C ASP A 163 -7.91 19.12 0.40
N PRO A 164 -8.97 18.44 0.80
CA PRO A 164 -10.27 18.50 0.15
C PRO A 164 -11.06 19.79 0.43
N LYS A 165 -10.74 20.51 1.51
CA LYS A 165 -11.53 21.65 2.03
C LYS A 165 -11.86 22.73 0.99
N PRO A 166 -10.96 23.13 0.07
CA PRO A 166 -11.29 24.11 -0.93
C PRO A 166 -12.32 23.67 -1.98
N TYR A 167 -12.56 22.38 -2.09
CA TYR A 167 -13.34 21.77 -3.18
C TYR A 167 -14.68 21.20 -2.75
N ILE A 168 -14.94 21.12 -1.43
CA ILE A 168 -16.16 20.58 -0.86
C ILE A 168 -17.06 21.68 -0.28
N ALA A 169 -18.34 21.37 -0.08
CA ALA A 169 -19.27 22.25 0.61
C ALA A 169 -18.85 22.44 2.09
N ASP A 170 -19.20 23.59 2.67
CA ASP A 170 -18.88 23.90 4.07
C ASP A 170 -19.56 22.97 5.10
N LYS A 171 -20.60 22.26 4.68
CA LYS A 171 -21.42 21.43 5.57
C LYS A 171 -21.82 20.13 4.88
N PRO A 172 -21.97 19.04 5.67
CA PRO A 172 -22.35 17.76 5.11
C PRO A 172 -23.76 17.76 4.54
N ILE A 173 -23.93 17.06 3.42
CA ILE A 173 -25.24 16.82 2.80
C ILE A 173 -25.97 15.63 3.42
N PHE A 174 -25.22 14.65 3.94
CA PHE A 174 -25.75 13.49 4.65
C PHE A 174 -24.82 13.09 5.81
N ARG A 175 -25.37 12.29 6.71
CA ARG A 175 -24.64 11.57 7.76
C ARG A 175 -25.01 10.11 7.76
N PHE A 176 -24.14 9.28 8.30
CA PHE A 176 -24.45 7.86 8.51
C PHE A 176 -23.61 7.26 9.64
N LYS A 177 -24.09 6.11 10.11
CA LYS A 177 -23.38 5.30 11.09
C LYS A 177 -23.00 3.97 10.47
N TYR A 178 -21.74 3.58 10.70
CA TYR A 178 -21.23 2.31 10.21
C TYR A 178 -20.26 1.71 11.25
N PRO A 179 -20.20 0.37 11.44
CA PRO A 179 -21.12 -0.63 10.89
C PRO A 179 -22.58 -0.43 11.32
N ASN A 180 -23.50 -0.80 10.46
CA ASN A 180 -24.94 -0.71 10.76
C ASN A 180 -25.52 -2.00 11.34
N GLN A 181 -24.68 -3.01 11.62
CA GLN A 181 -25.04 -4.32 12.14
C GLN A 181 -24.33 -4.57 13.48
N ALA A 182 -25.08 -5.08 14.45
CA ALA A 182 -24.55 -5.38 15.80
C ALA A 182 -23.60 -6.60 15.84
N GLU A 183 -23.57 -7.41 14.79
CA GLU A 183 -22.78 -8.66 14.70
C GLU A 183 -21.38 -8.42 14.14
N GLY A 184 -21.05 -7.17 13.79
CA GLY A 184 -19.79 -6.80 13.13
C GLY A 184 -19.89 -6.95 11.61
N ILE A 185 -18.75 -6.76 10.94
CA ILE A 185 -18.64 -6.82 9.48
C ILE A 185 -18.13 -8.21 9.07
N TYR A 186 -18.75 -8.75 8.04
CA TYR A 186 -18.20 -9.87 7.31
C TYR A 186 -17.62 -9.36 5.98
N VAL A 187 -16.35 -9.58 5.78
CA VAL A 187 -15.70 -9.39 4.50
C VAL A 187 -15.72 -10.72 3.78
N GLY A 188 -16.30 -10.75 2.59
CA GLY A 188 -16.34 -11.96 1.75
C GLY A 188 -14.93 -12.47 1.44
N ASP A 189 -14.82 -13.74 1.11
CA ASP A 189 -13.55 -14.38 0.72
C ASP A 189 -13.09 -14.02 -0.71
N GLY A 190 -13.66 -12.95 -1.29
CA GLY A 190 -13.40 -12.51 -2.66
C GLY A 190 -14.23 -13.24 -3.73
N SER A 191 -15.06 -14.20 -3.35
CA SER A 191 -15.96 -14.92 -4.27
C SER A 191 -17.39 -14.35 -4.30
N GLU A 192 -17.76 -13.56 -3.31
CA GLU A 192 -19.08 -12.93 -3.18
C GLU A 192 -18.93 -11.43 -2.86
N VAL A 193 -19.66 -10.61 -3.60
CA VAL A 193 -19.81 -9.18 -3.31
C VAL A 193 -20.82 -9.01 -2.18
N VAL A 194 -20.36 -8.51 -1.03
CA VAL A 194 -21.23 -8.26 0.13
C VAL A 194 -21.43 -6.76 0.28
N ASN A 195 -22.60 -6.27 -0.07
CA ASN A 195 -22.94 -4.87 0.08
C ASN A 195 -23.74 -4.62 1.37
N TYR A 196 -23.36 -3.56 2.07
CA TYR A 196 -24.05 -3.05 3.24
C TYR A 196 -24.86 -1.81 2.87
N ASP A 197 -26.18 -1.95 2.83
CA ASP A 197 -27.09 -0.85 2.53
C ASP A 197 -27.35 -0.01 3.78
N ILE A 198 -26.93 1.24 3.72
CA ILE A 198 -27.04 2.20 4.82
C ILE A 198 -28.00 3.32 4.41
N ARG A 199 -29.11 3.46 5.13
CA ARG A 199 -29.97 4.62 4.96
C ARG A 199 -29.28 5.86 5.53
N LEU A 200 -29.05 6.85 4.66
CA LEU A 200 -28.42 8.09 5.05
C LEU A 200 -29.37 8.98 5.87
N GLU A 201 -28.83 9.64 6.87
CA GLU A 201 -29.53 10.63 7.69
C GLU A 201 -29.45 12.00 7.00
N GLU A 202 -30.60 12.65 6.89
CA GLU A 202 -30.72 13.97 6.27
C GLU A 202 -30.12 15.07 7.16
N THR A 203 -29.58 16.10 6.51
CA THR A 203 -29.13 17.34 7.12
C THR A 203 -29.96 18.51 6.60
N ASP A 204 -29.72 19.72 7.12
CA ASP A 204 -30.38 20.94 6.60
C ASP A 204 -30.03 21.23 5.13
N TYR A 205 -29.00 20.58 4.55
CA TYR A 205 -28.52 20.78 3.17
C TYR A 205 -28.95 19.67 2.21
N THR A 206 -29.50 18.58 2.71
CA THR A 206 -29.96 17.43 1.90
C THR A 206 -30.99 17.86 0.86
N ALA A 207 -31.97 18.65 1.26
CA ALA A 207 -33.06 19.04 0.35
C ALA A 207 -32.54 19.81 -0.87
N GLU A 208 -31.59 20.71 -0.70
CA GLU A 208 -30.99 21.46 -1.81
C GLU A 208 -30.20 20.55 -2.74
N TYR A 209 -29.37 19.65 -2.18
CA TYR A 209 -28.59 18.69 -2.96
C TYR A 209 -29.50 17.74 -3.77
N VAL A 210 -30.49 17.14 -3.10
CA VAL A 210 -31.41 16.21 -3.73
C VAL A 210 -32.27 16.88 -4.79
N SER A 211 -32.68 18.15 -4.60
CA SER A 211 -33.43 18.89 -5.62
C SER A 211 -32.65 19.03 -6.92
N ARG A 212 -31.34 19.23 -6.83
CA ARG A 212 -30.45 19.25 -8.01
C ARG A 212 -30.35 17.90 -8.69
N LEU A 213 -30.25 16.81 -7.94
CA LEU A 213 -30.28 15.45 -8.48
C LEU A 213 -31.60 15.15 -9.17
N MET A 214 -32.71 15.54 -8.56
CA MET A 214 -34.09 15.30 -9.09
C MET A 214 -34.50 16.33 -10.12
N LEU A 215 -33.63 17.21 -10.54
CA LEU A 215 -33.89 18.25 -11.56
C LEU A 215 -34.99 19.24 -11.18
N CYS A 216 -35.24 19.39 -9.88
CA CYS A 216 -36.20 20.36 -9.36
C CYS A 216 -35.48 21.64 -8.96
N THR A 217 -36.15 22.79 -8.98
CA THR A 217 -35.67 24.05 -8.45
C THR A 217 -35.76 24.08 -6.93
N ASP A 218 -36.85 23.53 -6.40
CA ASP A 218 -37.14 23.47 -4.97
C ASP A 218 -38.10 22.29 -4.70
N LEU A 219 -37.68 21.36 -3.83
CA LEU A 219 -38.50 20.21 -3.43
C LEU A 219 -39.74 20.65 -2.65
N ASP A 220 -39.59 21.64 -1.77
CA ASP A 220 -40.69 22.12 -0.91
C ASP A 220 -41.68 22.94 -1.72
N ALA A 221 -41.24 23.71 -2.69
CA ALA A 221 -42.11 24.46 -3.59
C ALA A 221 -42.94 23.56 -4.50
N ASN A 222 -42.43 22.36 -4.78
CA ASN A 222 -43.16 21.37 -5.54
C ASN A 222 -43.64 21.90 -6.90
N ASP A 223 -42.75 22.59 -7.61
CA ASP A 223 -43.01 23.44 -8.77
C ASP A 223 -43.17 22.66 -10.09
N GLY A 224 -43.21 21.33 -10.02
CA GLY A 224 -43.41 20.48 -11.18
C GLY A 224 -42.13 20.01 -11.83
N PHE A 225 -42.08 19.92 -13.14
CA PHE A 225 -40.89 19.54 -13.88
C PHE A 225 -39.99 20.74 -14.08
N ALA A 226 -38.84 20.77 -13.38
CA ALA A 226 -37.87 21.85 -13.55
C ALA A 226 -37.04 21.70 -14.83
N LEU A 227 -36.60 20.47 -15.13
CA LEU A 227 -35.81 20.11 -16.31
C LEU A 227 -36.23 18.73 -16.83
N ASP A 228 -36.04 18.53 -18.13
CA ASP A 228 -36.17 17.21 -18.73
C ASP A 228 -34.97 16.31 -18.30
N VAL A 229 -35.27 15.08 -17.92
CA VAL A 229 -34.27 14.08 -17.58
C VAL A 229 -33.28 13.90 -18.72
N ASP A 230 -33.76 13.85 -19.96
CA ASP A 230 -32.94 13.71 -21.17
C ASP A 230 -32.02 14.91 -21.43
N SER A 231 -32.12 15.99 -20.67
CA SER A 231 -31.22 17.13 -20.79
C SER A 231 -29.92 16.95 -19.98
N ILE A 232 -29.95 16.16 -18.92
CA ILE A 232 -28.85 15.98 -17.97
C ILE A 232 -28.38 14.51 -17.92
N TYR A 233 -29.33 13.58 -17.80
CA TYR A 233 -29.05 12.13 -17.71
C TYR A 233 -28.97 11.53 -19.11
N VAL A 234 -27.90 11.82 -19.83
CA VAL A 234 -27.70 11.44 -21.23
C VAL A 234 -26.58 10.44 -21.35
N ASP A 235 -26.91 9.24 -21.81
CA ASP A 235 -25.93 8.19 -22.08
C ASP A 235 -24.86 8.66 -23.08
N GLY A 236 -23.59 8.48 -22.75
CA GLY A 236 -22.46 8.94 -23.56
C GLY A 236 -22.21 10.46 -23.47
N GLN A 237 -22.91 11.16 -22.57
CA GLN A 237 -22.69 12.58 -22.29
C GLN A 237 -22.69 12.87 -20.78
N GLU A 238 -22.05 12.02 -20.02
CA GLU A 238 -22.00 12.05 -18.54
C GLU A 238 -21.44 13.38 -18.02
N GLN A 239 -20.66 14.08 -18.85
CA GLN A 239 -20.13 15.40 -18.51
C GLN A 239 -21.24 16.41 -18.16
N LYS A 240 -22.40 16.35 -18.80
CA LYS A 240 -23.53 17.22 -18.47
C LYS A 240 -24.04 17.01 -17.04
N PHE A 241 -24.01 15.74 -16.58
CA PHE A 241 -24.32 15.41 -15.20
C PHE A 241 -23.21 15.90 -14.25
N LEU A 242 -21.93 15.64 -14.58
CA LEU A 242 -20.78 16.07 -13.77
C LEU A 242 -20.66 17.60 -13.67
N ASP A 243 -21.08 18.34 -14.67
CA ASP A 243 -21.14 19.81 -14.59
C ASP A 243 -22.12 20.29 -13.51
N ARG A 244 -23.16 19.49 -13.22
CA ARG A 244 -24.21 19.80 -12.24
C ARG A 244 -23.92 19.19 -10.86
N VAL A 245 -23.46 17.95 -10.84
CA VAL A 245 -23.15 17.19 -9.62
C VAL A 245 -21.77 16.54 -9.79
N LYS A 246 -20.81 17.01 -9.04
CA LYS A 246 -19.39 16.70 -9.27
C LYS A 246 -18.90 15.46 -8.53
N GLY A 247 -19.59 15.09 -7.45
CA GLY A 247 -19.21 13.94 -6.64
C GLY A 247 -19.39 14.19 -5.15
N ILE A 248 -18.85 13.31 -4.36
CA ILE A 248 -18.95 13.32 -2.90
C ILE A 248 -17.59 13.11 -2.24
N TYR A 249 -17.49 13.56 -0.98
CA TYR A 249 -16.41 13.28 -0.07
C TYR A 249 -16.96 12.60 1.18
N ILE A 250 -16.47 11.41 1.49
CA ILE A 250 -16.83 10.64 2.68
C ILE A 250 -15.68 10.72 3.67
N VAL A 251 -15.99 11.09 4.93
CA VAL A 251 -14.99 11.32 5.97
C VAL A 251 -15.56 10.97 7.35
N PRO A 252 -14.73 10.53 8.32
CA PRO A 252 -15.15 10.38 9.71
C PRO A 252 -15.46 11.73 10.34
N THR A 253 -16.38 11.76 11.32
CA THR A 253 -16.55 12.94 12.18
C THR A 253 -15.30 13.19 13.03
N GLU A 254 -15.15 14.41 13.54
CA GLU A 254 -14.00 14.76 14.40
C GLU A 254 -13.90 13.90 15.66
N ASP A 255 -15.04 13.45 16.20
CA ASP A 255 -15.11 12.63 17.43
C ASP A 255 -15.01 11.11 17.13
N MET A 256 -14.95 10.69 15.85
CA MET A 256 -14.85 9.29 15.46
C MET A 256 -13.43 8.77 15.70
N GLU A 257 -13.31 7.66 16.43
CA GLU A 257 -12.03 6.99 16.65
C GLU A 257 -12.22 5.49 16.91
N GLY A 258 -11.35 4.66 16.37
CA GLY A 258 -11.22 3.25 16.71
C GLY A 258 -11.43 2.25 15.59
N ALA A 259 -11.67 2.71 14.37
CA ALA A 259 -11.72 1.83 13.19
C ALA A 259 -11.41 2.56 11.88
N MET A 260 -10.90 1.79 10.93
CA MET A 260 -10.64 2.18 9.54
C MET A 260 -11.31 1.17 8.62
N PHE A 261 -11.78 1.61 7.47
CA PHE A 261 -12.49 0.79 6.50
C PHE A 261 -11.97 1.06 5.09
N ALA A 262 -11.91 0.01 4.28
CA ALA A 262 -11.64 0.08 2.85
C ALA A 262 -12.88 -0.38 2.08
N THR A 263 -13.38 0.42 1.16
CA THR A 263 -14.51 0.07 0.30
C THR A 263 -14.08 0.00 -1.16
N ASP A 264 -14.56 -1.02 -1.86
CA ASP A 264 -14.41 -1.14 -3.31
C ASP A 264 -15.35 -0.13 -3.99
N LEU A 265 -14.78 0.83 -4.69
CA LEU A 265 -15.55 1.91 -5.33
C LEU A 265 -16.36 1.42 -6.54
N GLU A 266 -15.91 0.35 -7.22
CA GLU A 266 -16.66 -0.23 -8.36
C GLU A 266 -18.01 -0.79 -7.91
N ASN A 267 -18.06 -1.38 -6.73
CA ASN A 267 -19.25 -1.98 -6.14
C ASN A 267 -19.93 -1.09 -5.09
N THR A 268 -19.48 0.16 -4.93
CA THR A 268 -20.06 1.13 -4.00
C THR A 268 -20.87 2.18 -4.76
N ALA A 269 -22.10 2.44 -4.30
CA ALA A 269 -23.01 3.36 -4.97
C ALA A 269 -23.91 4.13 -4.00
N LEU A 270 -24.40 5.28 -4.46
CA LEU A 270 -25.53 5.96 -3.85
C LEU A 270 -26.81 5.60 -4.61
N VAL A 271 -27.88 5.27 -3.90
CA VAL A 271 -29.18 4.94 -4.48
C VAL A 271 -30.23 5.91 -3.95
N LEU A 272 -30.75 6.75 -4.84
CA LEU A 272 -31.81 7.70 -4.54
C LEU A 272 -33.17 7.06 -4.81
N TYR A 273 -34.04 7.03 -3.81
CA TYR A 273 -35.44 6.59 -3.92
C TYR A 273 -36.35 7.79 -3.89
N SER A 274 -37.31 7.79 -4.82
CA SER A 274 -38.33 8.86 -4.97
C SER A 274 -39.63 8.35 -5.46
N ARG A 275 -40.68 9.17 -5.28
CA ARG A 275 -42.02 8.97 -5.88
C ARG A 275 -42.43 10.23 -6.61
N GLY A 276 -43.00 10.09 -7.77
CA GLY A 276 -43.62 11.19 -8.47
C GLY A 276 -45.14 11.24 -8.23
N ARG A 277 -45.79 12.23 -8.82
CA ARG A 277 -47.26 12.35 -8.89
C ARG A 277 -47.71 12.25 -10.35
N TYR A 278 -48.99 12.00 -10.56
CA TYR A 278 -49.53 12.13 -11.89
C TYR A 278 -49.88 13.60 -12.18
N GLU A 279 -49.47 14.12 -13.33
CA GLU A 279 -49.75 15.51 -13.71
C GLU A 279 -51.25 15.76 -13.85
N GLU A 280 -52.00 14.77 -14.37
CA GLU A 280 -53.46 14.83 -14.57
C GLU A 280 -54.24 14.86 -13.24
N ASP A 281 -53.71 14.19 -12.22
CA ASP A 281 -54.27 14.19 -10.86
C ASP A 281 -53.12 14.15 -9.81
N PRO A 282 -52.63 15.30 -9.37
CA PRO A 282 -51.52 15.38 -8.43
C PRO A 282 -51.79 14.80 -7.02
N THR A 283 -53.03 14.39 -6.75
CA THR A 283 -53.37 13.70 -5.49
C THR A 283 -52.94 12.23 -5.50
N ILE A 284 -52.73 11.67 -6.70
CA ILE A 284 -52.28 10.28 -6.86
C ILE A 284 -50.77 10.24 -6.93
N ILE A 285 -50.19 9.47 -5.98
CA ILE A 285 -48.73 9.22 -5.90
C ILE A 285 -48.41 8.01 -6.78
N ARG A 286 -47.37 8.12 -7.59
CA ARG A 286 -46.85 7.02 -8.41
C ARG A 286 -46.06 6.03 -7.55
N ASP A 287 -45.77 4.87 -8.12
CA ASP A 287 -44.87 3.88 -7.51
C ASP A 287 -43.48 4.47 -7.29
N THR A 288 -42.74 3.89 -6.36
CA THR A 288 -41.34 4.29 -6.06
C THR A 288 -40.46 4.02 -7.27
N THR A 289 -39.67 5.00 -7.62
CA THR A 289 -38.58 4.90 -8.60
C THR A 289 -37.25 5.09 -7.89
N TYR A 290 -36.18 4.62 -8.51
CA TYR A 290 -34.85 4.82 -7.97
C TYR A 290 -33.82 5.16 -9.05
N MET A 291 -32.73 5.81 -8.64
CA MET A 291 -31.57 6.12 -9.48
C MET A 291 -30.32 5.67 -8.74
N VAL A 292 -29.45 4.98 -9.44
CA VAL A 292 -28.15 4.55 -8.91
C VAL A 292 -27.07 5.48 -9.42
N TYR A 293 -26.21 5.93 -8.53
CA TYR A 293 -25.02 6.73 -8.81
C TYR A 293 -23.79 5.92 -8.38
N ASN A 294 -23.01 5.46 -9.36
CA ASN A 294 -21.79 4.70 -9.13
C ASN A 294 -20.64 5.65 -8.80
N LEU A 295 -19.81 5.28 -7.84
CA LEU A 295 -18.63 6.06 -7.44
C LEU A 295 -17.42 5.78 -8.32
N TYR A 296 -17.36 4.62 -8.96
CA TYR A 296 -16.32 4.28 -9.92
C TYR A 296 -16.95 3.84 -11.23
N LEU A 297 -16.36 4.32 -12.33
CA LEU A 297 -16.71 3.87 -13.67
C LEU A 297 -15.43 3.47 -14.37
N ASP A 298 -15.44 2.28 -14.92
CA ASP A 298 -14.32 1.78 -15.71
C ASP A 298 -14.03 2.76 -16.88
N PRO A 299 -12.83 3.37 -16.92
CA PRO A 299 -12.48 4.35 -17.93
C PRO A 299 -12.44 3.77 -19.36
N ASP A 300 -12.30 2.45 -19.50
CA ASP A 300 -12.33 1.76 -20.79
C ASP A 300 -13.76 1.60 -21.32
N THR A 301 -14.74 1.57 -20.42
CA THR A 301 -16.17 1.46 -20.77
C THR A 301 -16.82 2.82 -21.01
N TYR A 302 -16.34 3.89 -20.33
CA TYR A 302 -16.93 5.21 -20.38
C TYR A 302 -15.92 6.24 -20.89
N GLU A 303 -16.19 6.83 -22.05
CA GLU A 303 -15.40 7.94 -22.59
C GLU A 303 -15.68 9.25 -21.85
N LEU A 304 -15.32 9.35 -20.56
CA LEU A 304 -15.43 10.58 -19.81
C LEU A 304 -14.31 11.54 -20.21
N PRO A 305 -14.60 12.81 -20.53
CA PRO A 305 -13.59 13.79 -20.92
C PRO A 305 -12.51 14.02 -19.86
N VAL A 306 -12.87 13.92 -18.60
CA VAL A 306 -11.96 14.15 -17.44
C VAL A 306 -11.56 12.84 -16.76
N GLY A 307 -12.21 11.73 -17.09
CA GLY A 307 -12.06 10.46 -16.41
C GLY A 307 -12.84 10.42 -15.09
N ASN A 308 -12.87 9.27 -14.48
CA ASN A 308 -13.39 9.11 -13.12
C ASN A 308 -12.25 9.40 -12.15
N VAL A 309 -12.36 10.46 -11.37
CA VAL A 309 -11.33 10.84 -10.42
C VAL A 309 -11.77 10.49 -9.01
N SER A 310 -10.98 9.64 -8.39
CA SER A 310 -11.10 9.29 -6.98
C SER A 310 -9.75 9.50 -6.28
N VAL A 311 -9.80 10.03 -5.06
CA VAL A 311 -8.60 10.41 -4.29
C VAL A 311 -8.82 10.05 -2.83
N ASN A 312 -7.90 9.26 -2.26
CA ASN A 312 -7.82 9.10 -0.82
C ASN A 312 -7.11 10.29 -0.18
N THR A 313 -7.63 10.76 0.94
CA THR A 313 -6.97 11.75 1.79
C THR A 313 -6.59 11.09 3.11
N VAL A 314 -5.35 11.23 3.52
CA VAL A 314 -4.87 10.67 4.79
C VAL A 314 -4.13 11.75 5.56
N GLU A 315 -4.53 11.95 6.81
CA GLU A 315 -3.86 12.82 7.75
C GLU A 315 -3.22 11.97 8.84
N HIS A 316 -1.95 12.24 9.15
CA HIS A 316 -1.22 11.61 10.25
C HIS A 316 -0.85 12.66 11.31
N ASP A 317 -1.10 12.35 12.58
CA ASP A 317 -0.56 13.11 13.71
C ASP A 317 0.30 12.19 14.60
N TYR A 318 1.61 12.43 14.55
CA TYR A 318 2.59 11.64 15.29
C TYR A 318 2.89 12.17 16.70
N VAL A 319 2.26 13.27 17.11
CA VAL A 319 2.55 13.92 18.40
C VAL A 319 2.33 12.95 19.56
N GLY A 320 3.38 12.74 20.35
CA GLY A 320 3.35 11.86 21.53
C GLY A 320 3.50 10.37 21.23
N SER A 321 3.57 9.96 19.97
CA SER A 321 3.79 8.57 19.57
C SER A 321 5.28 8.17 19.59
N ARG A 322 5.55 6.87 19.48
CA ARG A 322 6.94 6.38 19.36
C ARG A 322 7.57 6.74 18.02
N VAL A 323 6.77 6.79 16.96
CA VAL A 323 7.24 7.15 15.61
C VAL A 323 7.49 8.64 15.42
N ALA A 324 7.21 9.49 16.40
CA ALA A 324 7.57 10.91 16.37
C ALA A 324 9.11 11.14 16.34
N ALA A 325 9.89 10.18 16.85
CA ALA A 325 11.35 10.21 16.76
C ALA A 325 11.80 9.75 15.36
N THR A 326 12.80 10.44 14.80
CA THR A 326 13.36 10.11 13.47
C THR A 326 14.82 9.72 13.50
N GLU A 327 15.44 9.75 14.70
CA GLU A 327 16.86 9.40 14.88
C GLU A 327 17.08 7.89 14.71
N GLU A 328 18.34 7.49 14.68
CA GLU A 328 18.74 6.07 14.66
C GLU A 328 18.07 5.28 15.80
N LEU A 329 17.34 4.22 15.43
CA LEU A 329 16.50 3.48 16.35
C LEU A 329 16.82 1.98 16.34
N THR A 330 16.74 1.35 17.52
CA THR A 330 16.84 -0.12 17.65
C THR A 330 15.58 -0.82 17.13
N THR A 331 14.43 -0.18 17.26
CA THR A 331 13.17 -0.60 16.66
C THR A 331 12.68 0.45 15.68
N CYS A 332 12.45 0.04 14.47
CA CYS A 332 11.89 0.85 13.39
C CYS A 332 10.47 0.40 13.06
N TYR A 333 9.76 1.24 12.34
CA TYR A 333 8.34 1.04 12.09
C TYR A 333 8.00 1.23 10.62
N VAL A 334 7.00 0.47 10.18
CA VAL A 334 6.37 0.60 8.87
C VAL A 334 4.88 0.73 9.07
N ASP A 335 4.29 1.76 8.52
CA ASP A 335 2.85 2.03 8.54
C ASP A 335 2.34 2.12 7.10
N GLY A 336 1.27 1.41 6.79
CA GLY A 336 0.57 1.53 5.53
C GLY A 336 -0.10 2.91 5.36
N MET A 337 -0.82 3.12 4.27
CA MET A 337 -1.51 4.38 3.97
C MET A 337 -0.60 5.61 3.93
N GLY A 338 0.66 5.43 3.50
CA GLY A 338 1.61 6.53 3.35
C GLY A 338 2.07 7.18 4.65
N GLY A 339 2.02 6.44 5.75
CA GLY A 339 2.51 6.89 7.03
C GLY A 339 4.04 6.83 7.14
N VAL A 340 4.53 6.36 8.28
CA VAL A 340 5.96 6.23 8.52
C VAL A 340 6.53 4.97 7.85
N VAL A 341 7.70 5.09 7.26
CA VAL A 341 8.45 3.95 6.72
C VAL A 341 9.88 3.94 7.26
N THR A 342 10.55 2.80 7.17
CA THR A 342 11.93 2.68 7.63
C THR A 342 12.90 2.96 6.49
N GLU A 343 13.67 4.03 6.64
CA GLU A 343 14.83 4.29 5.78
C GLU A 343 16.00 3.43 6.25
N VAL A 344 16.60 2.70 5.32
CA VAL A 344 17.79 1.86 5.53
C VAL A 344 18.89 2.37 4.62
N MET A 345 20.05 2.63 5.20
CA MET A 345 21.25 3.07 4.47
C MET A 345 22.40 2.10 4.72
N PHE A 346 22.99 1.59 3.67
CA PHE A 346 24.23 0.83 3.76
C PHE A 346 25.38 1.72 4.26
N THR A 347 26.16 1.22 5.21
CA THR A 347 27.23 1.96 5.84
C THR A 347 28.45 2.12 4.93
N ASP A 348 29.36 2.99 5.34
CA ASP A 348 30.65 3.17 4.69
C ASP A 348 31.48 1.87 4.74
N GLU A 349 31.46 1.18 5.89
CA GLU A 349 32.20 -0.07 6.08
C GLU A 349 31.69 -1.17 5.14
N PHE A 350 30.39 -1.27 4.94
CA PHE A 350 29.83 -2.23 3.98
C PHE A 350 30.27 -1.92 2.55
N ILE A 351 30.20 -0.67 2.12
CA ILE A 351 30.65 -0.26 0.78
C ILE A 351 32.15 -0.52 0.58
N GLU A 352 32.99 -0.21 1.58
CA GLU A 352 34.40 -0.53 1.54
C GLU A 352 34.64 -2.04 1.45
N SER A 353 33.88 -2.85 2.15
CA SER A 353 33.98 -4.32 2.10
C SER A 353 33.57 -4.89 0.72
N LEU A 354 32.64 -4.26 0.00
CA LEU A 354 32.33 -4.64 -1.38
C LEU A 354 33.48 -4.30 -2.33
N ALA A 355 34.09 -3.13 -2.19
CA ALA A 355 35.28 -2.76 -2.98
C ALA A 355 36.46 -3.68 -2.72
N GLU A 356 36.66 -4.12 -1.47
CA GLU A 356 37.70 -5.08 -1.12
C GLU A 356 37.54 -6.40 -1.88
N ILE A 357 36.31 -6.90 -2.11
CA ILE A 357 36.07 -8.10 -2.93
C ILE A 357 36.69 -7.91 -4.31
N VAL A 358 36.39 -6.79 -4.97
CA VAL A 358 36.85 -6.51 -6.34
C VAL A 358 38.38 -6.31 -6.37
N THR A 359 38.93 -5.52 -5.45
CA THR A 359 40.39 -5.25 -5.42
C THR A 359 41.20 -6.49 -5.08
N SER A 360 40.69 -7.36 -4.22
CA SER A 360 41.40 -8.60 -3.84
C SER A 360 41.32 -9.67 -4.94
N ALA A 361 40.35 -9.59 -5.84
CA ALA A 361 40.22 -10.51 -6.95
C ALA A 361 41.31 -10.31 -8.04
N GLY A 362 41.83 -9.08 -8.20
CA GLY A 362 42.86 -8.72 -9.19
C GLY A 362 42.31 -7.95 -10.39
N GLU A 363 43.19 -7.29 -11.17
CA GLU A 363 42.81 -6.39 -12.25
C GLU A 363 42.06 -7.07 -13.41
N ASP A 364 42.32 -8.36 -13.65
CA ASP A 364 41.70 -9.12 -14.77
C ASP A 364 40.52 -9.98 -14.31
N ALA A 365 40.20 -10.00 -13.01
CA ALA A 365 39.16 -10.83 -12.47
C ALA A 365 37.78 -10.19 -12.63
N VAL A 366 36.76 -11.02 -12.92
CA VAL A 366 35.37 -10.63 -12.92
C VAL A 366 34.69 -11.14 -11.67
N VAL A 367 34.05 -10.24 -10.94
CA VAL A 367 33.27 -10.58 -9.74
C VAL A 367 31.79 -10.47 -10.07
N SER A 368 31.05 -11.55 -9.82
CA SER A 368 29.61 -11.62 -10.04
C SER A 368 28.90 -12.00 -8.75
N VAL A 369 27.90 -11.21 -8.36
CA VAL A 369 27.00 -11.53 -7.25
C VAL A 369 26.01 -12.58 -7.72
N ASN A 370 26.00 -13.72 -7.07
CA ASN A 370 25.10 -14.83 -7.37
C ASN A 370 23.81 -14.73 -6.55
N GLN A 371 23.94 -14.25 -5.30
CA GLN A 371 22.82 -14.08 -4.38
C GLN A 371 23.19 -13.05 -3.30
N ALA A 372 22.23 -12.22 -2.93
CA ALA A 372 22.36 -11.28 -1.81
C ALA A 372 21.07 -11.29 -0.98
N MET A 373 20.97 -12.27 -0.07
CA MET A 373 19.77 -12.48 0.73
C MET A 373 19.73 -11.52 1.91
N LEU A 374 18.90 -10.48 1.78
CA LEU A 374 18.57 -9.53 2.84
C LEU A 374 17.49 -10.13 3.73
N SER A 375 17.68 -10.07 5.05
CA SER A 375 16.70 -10.48 6.05
C SER A 375 16.40 -9.33 6.99
N ILE A 376 15.13 -8.93 7.08
CA ILE A 376 14.62 -7.88 7.97
C ILE A 376 13.73 -8.56 9.00
N TYR A 377 14.14 -8.48 10.27
CA TYR A 377 13.50 -9.23 11.34
C TYR A 377 12.38 -8.42 12.02
N VAL A 378 11.28 -9.10 12.30
CA VAL A 378 10.17 -8.54 13.08
C VAL A 378 10.63 -8.29 14.51
N GLU A 379 10.19 -7.19 15.13
CA GLU A 379 10.47 -6.92 16.55
C GLU A 379 10.01 -8.10 17.42
N GLY A 380 10.82 -8.49 18.39
CA GLY A 380 10.58 -9.67 19.24
C GLY A 380 11.12 -10.99 18.66
N SER A 381 11.64 -10.98 17.43
CA SER A 381 12.27 -12.16 16.81
C SER A 381 13.75 -12.33 17.22
N ASN A 382 14.36 -13.41 16.76
CA ASN A 382 15.77 -13.72 16.95
C ASN A 382 16.31 -14.42 15.69
N TYR A 383 17.61 -14.31 15.41
CA TYR A 383 18.24 -15.06 14.32
C TYR A 383 18.06 -16.57 14.45
N ASP A 384 18.05 -17.06 15.68
CA ASP A 384 17.68 -18.45 15.99
C ASP A 384 16.24 -18.53 16.47
N TYR A 385 15.35 -18.86 15.54
CA TYR A 385 13.91 -19.00 15.82
C TYR A 385 13.62 -19.98 16.97
N SER A 386 14.47 -20.97 17.19
CA SER A 386 14.28 -21.97 18.25
C SER A 386 14.37 -21.39 19.67
N LEU A 387 14.93 -20.18 19.80
CA LEU A 387 15.04 -19.46 21.06
C LEU A 387 13.80 -18.62 21.37
N LEU A 388 12.86 -18.49 20.42
CA LEU A 388 11.65 -17.69 20.59
C LEU A 388 10.60 -18.44 21.40
N ASP A 389 9.93 -17.73 22.31
CA ASP A 389 8.73 -18.21 22.96
C ASP A 389 7.54 -18.13 22.00
N PRO A 390 6.94 -19.25 21.59
CA PRO A 390 5.79 -19.24 20.68
C PRO A 390 4.60 -18.42 21.21
N ALA A 391 4.42 -18.32 22.52
CA ALA A 391 3.35 -17.53 23.11
C ALA A 391 3.54 -16.02 22.91
N MET A 392 4.79 -15.58 22.78
CA MET A 392 5.13 -14.18 22.55
C MET A 392 5.16 -13.82 21.07
N ILE A 393 5.76 -14.68 20.23
CA ILE A 393 5.98 -14.35 18.81
C ILE A 393 4.74 -14.60 17.93
N THR A 394 3.91 -15.60 18.25
CA THR A 394 2.75 -15.93 17.42
C THR A 394 1.76 -14.77 17.27
N PRO A 395 1.35 -14.06 18.34
CA PRO A 395 0.46 -12.90 18.18
C PRO A 395 1.05 -11.76 17.33
N ILE A 396 2.38 -11.59 17.39
CA ILE A 396 3.08 -10.59 16.55
C ILE A 396 3.00 -11.00 15.08
N LEU A 397 3.28 -12.28 14.78
CA LEU A 397 3.25 -12.80 13.42
C LEU A 397 1.84 -12.92 12.83
N ASP A 398 0.81 -13.06 13.68
CA ASP A 398 -0.58 -13.12 13.23
C ASP A 398 -1.10 -11.75 12.75
N ASN A 399 -0.52 -10.67 13.27
CA ASN A 399 -0.86 -9.29 12.90
C ASN A 399 0.25 -8.62 12.06
N ALA A 400 1.24 -9.39 11.62
CA ALA A 400 2.35 -8.86 10.86
C ALA A 400 1.96 -8.63 9.40
N MET A 401 2.51 -7.57 8.83
CA MET A 401 2.41 -7.24 7.42
C MET A 401 2.78 -8.45 6.55
N MET A 402 1.96 -8.74 5.55
CA MET A 402 2.13 -9.93 4.73
C MET A 402 3.38 -9.84 3.83
N ARG A 403 3.63 -8.69 3.25
CA ARG A 403 4.74 -8.49 2.31
C ARG A 403 5.36 -7.11 2.42
N MET A 404 6.69 -7.06 2.40
CA MET A 404 7.49 -5.85 2.41
C MET A 404 8.08 -5.56 1.03
N GLY A 405 8.04 -4.31 0.62
CA GLY A 405 8.71 -3.78 -0.55
C GLY A 405 9.94 -2.96 -0.16
N LEU A 406 10.90 -2.85 -1.08
CA LEU A 406 12.06 -1.99 -0.94
C LEU A 406 12.06 -0.96 -2.07
N TYR A 407 12.16 0.31 -1.71
CA TYR A 407 12.05 1.44 -2.63
C TYR A 407 13.27 2.35 -2.58
N THR A 408 13.80 2.75 -3.71
CA THR A 408 14.84 3.78 -3.81
C THR A 408 14.26 5.18 -3.61
N ASN A 409 12.99 5.36 -3.99
CA ASN A 409 12.21 6.56 -3.70
C ASN A 409 10.78 6.14 -3.37
N TYR A 410 10.40 6.27 -2.10
CA TYR A 410 9.09 5.84 -1.63
C TYR A 410 7.97 6.75 -2.11
N ASP A 411 8.15 8.07 -2.10
CA ASP A 411 7.13 9.04 -2.51
C ASP A 411 6.68 8.83 -3.97
N ARG A 412 7.58 8.34 -4.81
CA ARG A 412 7.31 8.00 -6.22
C ARG A 412 7.07 6.52 -6.48
N LEU A 413 7.15 5.69 -5.44
CA LEU A 413 7.03 4.23 -5.52
C LEU A 413 8.04 3.58 -6.47
N ASN A 414 9.24 4.18 -6.56
CA ASN A 414 10.32 3.61 -7.35
C ASN A 414 10.99 2.48 -6.53
N ALA A 415 10.71 1.26 -6.88
CA ALA A 415 11.28 0.09 -6.23
C ALA A 415 12.77 -0.08 -6.59
N ILE A 416 13.50 -0.88 -5.79
CA ILE A 416 14.85 -1.33 -6.15
C ILE A 416 14.78 -2.24 -7.38
N VAL A 417 15.92 -2.39 -8.07
CA VAL A 417 16.00 -3.11 -9.36
C VAL A 417 15.58 -4.58 -9.27
N ASP A 418 15.72 -5.21 -8.11
CA ASP A 418 15.38 -6.62 -7.88
C ASP A 418 13.89 -6.82 -7.59
N TYR A 419 13.17 -5.76 -7.22
CA TYR A 419 11.76 -5.85 -6.92
C TYR A 419 10.96 -6.00 -8.21
N PRO A 420 10.37 -7.18 -8.47
CA PRO A 420 9.60 -7.35 -9.70
C PRO A 420 8.41 -6.40 -9.67
N TYR A 421 8.27 -5.58 -10.68
CA TYR A 421 7.00 -4.95 -10.98
C TYR A 421 5.97 -6.08 -11.07
N LEU A 422 4.99 -6.08 -10.17
CA LEU A 422 3.87 -7.02 -10.17
C LEU A 422 2.95 -6.73 -11.37
N SER A 423 3.42 -6.98 -12.57
CA SER A 423 2.51 -7.30 -13.66
C SER A 423 2.18 -8.79 -13.53
N GLU A 424 0.93 -9.17 -13.69
CA GLU A 424 0.47 -10.57 -13.70
C GLU A 424 1.30 -11.49 -14.62
N SER A 425 2.07 -10.92 -15.55
CA SER A 425 2.96 -11.61 -16.46
C SER A 425 4.33 -11.97 -15.86
N SER A 426 4.71 -11.48 -14.69
CA SER A 426 6.02 -11.70 -14.08
C SER A 426 6.05 -12.78 -12.99
N LEU A 427 5.05 -13.67 -12.96
CA LEU A 427 5.01 -14.87 -12.12
C LEU A 427 6.22 -15.83 -12.31
N GLY A 428 7.20 -15.47 -13.12
CA GLY A 428 8.39 -16.28 -13.39
C GLY A 428 9.65 -15.88 -12.63
N SER A 429 9.68 -14.75 -11.95
CA SER A 429 10.85 -14.29 -11.18
C SER A 429 10.65 -14.61 -9.70
N ILE A 430 11.20 -15.73 -9.27
CA ILE A 430 11.13 -16.24 -7.88
C ILE A 430 12.26 -15.61 -7.02
N GLU A 431 13.07 -14.73 -7.57
CA GLU A 431 14.31 -14.26 -6.93
C GLU A 431 14.02 -13.30 -5.78
N TYR A 432 13.13 -12.33 -5.95
CA TYR A 432 12.70 -11.45 -4.86
C TYR A 432 11.41 -11.98 -4.24
N ASP A 433 11.44 -12.28 -2.95
CA ASP A 433 10.28 -12.79 -2.22
C ASP A 433 9.54 -11.67 -1.48
N GLY A 434 10.16 -11.08 -0.46
CA GLY A 434 9.58 -10.01 0.35
C GLY A 434 8.45 -10.46 1.28
N TYR A 435 7.98 -11.69 1.20
CA TYR A 435 6.96 -12.21 2.09
C TYR A 435 7.48 -12.48 3.50
N LEU A 436 6.57 -12.44 4.46
CA LEU A 436 6.85 -12.82 5.84
C LEU A 436 7.10 -14.33 5.95
N HIS A 437 8.33 -14.70 6.26
CA HIS A 437 8.70 -16.07 6.61
C HIS A 437 8.37 -16.35 8.08
N ARG A 438 7.15 -16.74 8.37
CA ARG A 438 6.65 -16.96 9.74
C ARG A 438 7.53 -17.90 10.57
N SER A 439 8.12 -18.92 9.95
CA SER A 439 9.04 -19.87 10.62
C SER A 439 10.40 -19.27 10.98
N LEU A 440 10.71 -18.07 10.51
CA LEU A 440 11.95 -17.35 10.75
C LEU A 440 11.70 -15.98 11.39
N ALA A 441 10.44 -15.56 11.47
CA ALA A 441 9.99 -14.26 11.94
C ALA A 441 10.75 -13.09 11.25
N CYS A 442 10.89 -13.18 9.93
CA CYS A 442 11.56 -12.16 9.14
C CYS A 442 11.01 -12.10 7.71
N TYR A 443 11.25 -10.97 7.05
CA TYR A 443 11.10 -10.79 5.61
C TYR A 443 12.42 -11.11 4.92
N LYS A 444 12.38 -11.88 3.83
CA LYS A 444 13.57 -12.23 3.05
C LYS A 444 13.44 -11.73 1.61
N MET A 445 14.51 -11.16 1.11
CA MET A 445 14.56 -10.59 -0.24
C MET A 445 15.92 -10.83 -0.84
N ASP A 446 15.97 -11.38 -2.06
CA ASP A 446 17.22 -11.45 -2.82
C ASP A 446 17.42 -10.13 -3.57
N ILE A 447 18.46 -9.39 -3.19
CA ILE A 447 18.82 -8.08 -3.75
C ILE A 447 20.14 -8.14 -4.52
N ALA A 448 20.35 -9.25 -5.24
CA ALA A 448 21.63 -9.53 -5.91
C ALA A 448 22.01 -8.45 -6.94
N ASN A 449 21.07 -7.99 -7.77
CA ASN A 449 21.34 -6.96 -8.78
C ASN A 449 21.63 -5.60 -8.14
N TYR A 450 20.89 -5.28 -7.06
CA TYR A 450 21.13 -4.05 -6.31
C TYR A 450 22.53 -4.03 -5.68
N VAL A 451 22.92 -5.12 -5.02
CA VAL A 451 24.29 -5.26 -4.42
C VAL A 451 25.37 -5.29 -5.52
N GLN A 452 25.12 -5.93 -6.66
CA GLN A 452 26.03 -5.90 -7.80
C GLN A 452 26.24 -4.47 -8.31
N SER A 453 25.20 -3.67 -8.37
CA SER A 453 25.29 -2.26 -8.77
C SER A 453 26.13 -1.46 -7.76
N LEU A 454 25.90 -1.64 -6.45
CA LEU A 454 26.72 -1.01 -5.40
C LEU A 454 28.18 -1.41 -5.51
N MET A 455 28.47 -2.69 -5.73
CA MET A 455 29.82 -3.21 -5.89
C MET A 455 30.51 -2.59 -7.12
N SER A 456 29.83 -2.47 -8.24
CA SER A 456 30.36 -1.85 -9.45
C SER A 456 30.70 -0.38 -9.23
N VAL A 457 29.78 0.38 -8.61
CA VAL A 457 30.01 1.77 -8.28
C VAL A 457 31.17 1.95 -7.29
N ALA A 458 31.28 1.06 -6.30
CA ALA A 458 32.39 1.08 -5.36
C ALA A 458 33.74 0.86 -6.08
N ALA A 459 33.81 -0.14 -6.97
CA ALA A 459 35.01 -0.44 -7.75
C ALA A 459 35.43 0.73 -8.66
N ASP A 460 34.48 1.38 -9.33
CA ASP A 460 34.75 2.52 -10.23
C ASP A 460 35.24 3.77 -9.48
N ASN A 461 35.04 3.83 -8.19
CA ASN A 461 35.40 4.97 -7.35
C ASN A 461 36.54 4.70 -6.35
N ILE A 462 37.36 3.71 -6.60
CA ILE A 462 38.58 3.45 -5.80
C ILE A 462 39.61 4.55 -6.08
N GLY A 463 40.15 5.16 -5.02
CA GLY A 463 41.19 6.16 -5.11
C GLY A 463 42.58 5.58 -5.34
N GLU A 464 43.57 6.44 -5.59
CA GLU A 464 45.00 6.04 -5.70
C GLU A 464 45.53 5.41 -4.41
N ASP A 465 44.89 5.67 -3.30
CA ASP A 465 45.21 5.10 -1.97
C ASP A 465 44.56 3.71 -1.75
N GLY A 466 43.83 3.20 -2.75
CA GLY A 466 43.15 1.91 -2.70
C GLY A 466 41.85 1.93 -1.89
N LYS A 467 41.36 3.10 -1.49
CA LYS A 467 40.08 3.26 -0.77
C LYS A 467 38.98 3.78 -1.65
N VAL A 468 37.75 3.45 -1.29
CA VAL A 468 36.55 3.99 -1.98
C VAL A 468 36.40 5.47 -1.69
N LYS A 469 36.12 6.25 -2.71
CA LYS A 469 35.75 7.68 -2.57
C LYS A 469 34.30 7.78 -2.06
N LEU A 470 34.12 7.59 -0.78
CA LEU A 470 32.81 7.55 -0.12
C LEU A 470 32.00 8.84 -0.29
N GLU A 471 32.68 9.97 -0.53
CA GLU A 471 32.00 11.22 -0.90
C GLU A 471 31.13 11.07 -2.15
N LYS A 472 31.42 10.14 -3.03
CA LYS A 472 30.60 9.84 -4.22
C LYS A 472 29.28 9.20 -3.86
N PHE A 473 29.23 8.49 -2.74
CA PHE A 473 28.02 7.90 -2.19
C PHE A 473 27.29 8.84 -1.21
N ARG A 474 27.97 9.90 -0.74
CA ARG A 474 27.41 10.92 0.15
C ARG A 474 26.96 12.17 -0.57
N ALA A 475 27.44 12.36 -1.81
CA ALA A 475 27.12 13.53 -2.59
C ALA A 475 25.60 13.56 -2.86
N ASP A 476 25.02 14.59 -2.31
CA ASP A 476 23.71 15.14 -2.65
C ASP A 476 22.48 14.25 -2.42
N TYR A 477 22.15 14.06 -1.17
CA TYR A 477 20.81 13.85 -0.73
C TYR A 477 19.83 14.96 -1.22
N GLU A 478 20.34 16.14 -1.55
CA GLU A 478 19.57 17.36 -1.88
C GLU A 478 19.55 17.67 -3.37
N GLY A 479 19.90 16.73 -4.19
CA GLY A 479 19.52 16.67 -5.54
C GLY A 479 20.25 17.49 -6.56
N GLU A 480 20.51 17.44 -7.56
CA GLU A 480 20.84 17.79 -8.93
C GLU A 480 21.73 16.72 -9.56
N GLY A 481 21.10 15.75 -10.15
CA GLY A 481 21.75 14.71 -10.91
C GLY A 481 21.51 13.31 -10.36
N GLU A 482 21.81 12.29 -11.13
CA GLU A 482 21.77 10.89 -10.75
C GLU A 482 22.70 10.64 -9.57
N SER A 483 22.17 10.81 -8.38
CA SER A 483 22.92 10.70 -7.14
C SER A 483 23.21 9.24 -6.87
N LEU A 484 24.48 8.86 -6.80
CA LEU A 484 24.93 7.54 -6.35
C LEU A 484 24.41 7.18 -4.94
N VAL A 485 23.97 8.17 -4.18
CA VAL A 485 23.35 8.02 -2.87
C VAL A 485 22.02 7.29 -2.96
N GLU A 486 21.27 7.41 -4.03
CA GLU A 486 20.03 6.63 -4.23
C GLU A 486 20.30 5.13 -4.22
N TYR A 487 21.43 4.68 -4.73
CA TYR A 487 21.82 3.26 -4.72
C TYR A 487 22.21 2.73 -3.34
N ARG A 488 22.58 3.59 -2.42
CA ARG A 488 23.04 3.21 -1.08
C ARG A 488 21.90 3.18 -0.06
N ARG A 489 20.82 3.84 -0.35
CA ARG A 489 19.65 3.98 0.50
C ARG A 489 18.43 3.32 -0.13
N PHE A 490 17.63 2.68 0.72
CA PHE A 490 16.30 2.24 0.34
C PHE A 490 15.33 2.44 1.51
N TYR A 491 14.05 2.39 1.21
CA TYR A 491 12.96 2.45 2.17
C TYR A 491 12.29 1.08 2.25
N ALA A 492 12.22 0.51 3.45
CA ALA A 492 11.41 -0.66 3.74
C ALA A 492 9.98 -0.19 4.06
N ALA A 493 9.04 -0.60 3.25
CA ALA A 493 7.66 -0.13 3.26
C ALA A 493 6.72 -1.27 2.85
N PRO A 494 5.39 -1.12 2.97
CA PRO A 494 4.45 -2.09 2.41
C PRO A 494 4.69 -2.33 0.92
N ALA A 495 4.42 -3.52 0.42
CA ALA A 495 4.49 -3.81 -1.00
C ALA A 495 3.47 -2.96 -1.79
N ALA A 496 3.75 -2.68 -3.09
CA ALA A 496 2.98 -1.70 -3.86
C ALA A 496 1.46 -1.95 -3.91
N TYR A 497 1.03 -3.23 -3.86
CA TYR A 497 -0.38 -3.59 -3.82
C TYR A 497 -1.00 -3.47 -2.42
N SER A 498 -0.19 -3.35 -1.36
CA SER A 498 -0.61 -3.17 0.03
C SER A 498 -0.28 -1.79 0.60
N LEU A 499 0.11 -0.83 -0.25
CA LEU A 499 0.48 0.52 0.17
C LEU A 499 -0.61 1.25 0.92
N PHE A 500 -1.85 0.97 0.57
CA PHE A 500 -3.03 1.56 1.19
C PHE A 500 -3.70 0.63 2.20
N ASP A 501 -3.09 -0.52 2.48
CA ASP A 501 -3.57 -1.43 3.52
C ASP A 501 -3.37 -0.84 4.90
N PHE A 502 -4.16 -1.28 5.85
CA PHE A 502 -4.07 -0.86 7.25
C PHE A 502 -2.88 -1.46 7.98
N GLU A 503 -2.09 -2.27 7.30
CA GLU A 503 -0.98 -3.02 7.86
C GLU A 503 0.07 -2.12 8.51
N ARG A 504 0.55 -2.56 9.66
CA ARG A 504 1.59 -1.92 10.46
C ARG A 504 2.59 -2.95 10.93
N GLN A 505 3.87 -2.59 10.94
CA GLN A 505 4.93 -3.52 11.33
C GLN A 505 6.03 -2.82 12.11
N ALA A 506 6.38 -3.40 13.26
CA ALA A 506 7.61 -3.08 13.97
C ALA A 506 8.72 -4.07 13.56
N ILE A 507 9.88 -3.54 13.19
CA ILE A 507 11.04 -4.32 12.76
C ILE A 507 12.27 -3.89 13.55
N TYR A 508 13.25 -4.78 13.67
CA TYR A 508 14.52 -4.40 14.23
C TYR A 508 15.34 -3.53 13.27
N GLY A 509 15.86 -2.43 13.80
CA GLY A 509 16.76 -1.53 13.12
C GLY A 509 18.22 -1.80 13.51
N MET A 510 18.76 -0.96 14.40
CA MET A 510 20.12 -1.10 14.88
C MET A 510 20.28 -2.18 15.95
N GLU A 511 21.52 -2.66 16.13
CA GLU A 511 21.84 -3.59 17.20
C GLU A 511 21.72 -2.92 18.58
N GLU A 512 21.08 -3.60 19.52
CA GLU A 512 21.06 -3.23 20.93
C GLU A 512 21.83 -4.28 21.74
N GLN A 513 22.80 -3.83 22.51
CA GLN A 513 23.59 -4.67 23.41
C GLN A 513 23.12 -4.50 24.86
N VAL A 514 22.65 -5.59 25.46
CA VAL A 514 22.29 -5.63 26.88
C VAL A 514 23.24 -6.59 27.59
N GLU A 515 24.05 -6.08 28.53
CA GLU A 515 25.03 -6.87 29.29
C GLU A 515 25.97 -7.70 28.40
N GLY A 516 26.32 -7.18 27.20
CA GLY A 516 27.23 -7.85 26.26
C GLY A 516 26.56 -8.95 25.41
N VAL A 517 25.25 -9.07 25.48
CA VAL A 517 24.44 -9.95 24.61
C VAL A 517 23.60 -9.10 23.67
N SER A 518 23.56 -9.45 22.39
CA SER A 518 22.67 -8.77 21.46
C SER A 518 21.22 -9.02 21.85
N ALA A 519 20.47 -7.93 22.09
CA ALA A 519 19.05 -7.96 22.45
C ALA A 519 18.14 -7.85 21.22
N THR A 520 18.70 -7.45 20.07
CA THR A 520 17.99 -7.28 18.80
C THR A 520 18.54 -8.22 17.75
N ALA A 521 17.76 -8.47 16.71
CA ALA A 521 18.18 -9.13 15.48
C ALA A 521 18.19 -8.11 14.33
N PRO A 522 19.22 -7.25 14.22
CA PRO A 522 19.29 -6.24 13.18
C PRO A 522 19.30 -6.86 11.78
N ILE A 523 19.15 -6.00 10.77
CA ILE A 523 19.16 -6.43 9.36
C ILE A 523 20.40 -7.26 9.06
N LYS A 524 20.20 -8.40 8.40
CA LYS A 524 21.24 -9.35 8.03
C LYS A 524 21.33 -9.48 6.52
N LEU A 525 22.55 -9.57 5.97
CA LEU A 525 22.80 -9.86 4.56
C LEU A 525 23.71 -11.09 4.41
N GLU A 526 23.26 -12.04 3.61
CA GLU A 526 24.06 -13.19 3.18
C GLU A 526 24.43 -13.02 1.70
N LEU A 527 25.69 -12.71 1.43
CA LEU A 527 26.22 -12.45 0.10
C LEU A 527 26.99 -13.66 -0.42
N THR A 528 26.56 -14.20 -1.55
CA THR A 528 27.26 -15.25 -2.29
C THR A 528 27.72 -14.70 -3.64
N TYR A 529 28.98 -14.82 -3.96
CA TYR A 529 29.57 -14.28 -5.18
C TYR A 529 30.62 -15.21 -5.78
N THR A 530 30.86 -15.07 -7.08
CA THR A 530 31.85 -15.83 -7.82
C THR A 530 32.94 -14.89 -8.33
N ILE A 531 34.22 -15.30 -8.15
CA ILE A 531 35.38 -14.69 -8.78
C ILE A 531 35.81 -15.57 -9.95
N VAL A 532 35.96 -14.98 -11.13
CA VAL A 532 36.45 -15.63 -12.36
C VAL A 532 37.76 -14.96 -12.75
N ASN A 533 38.86 -15.73 -12.70
CA ASN A 533 40.21 -15.28 -13.07
C ASN A 533 40.59 -15.80 -14.46
#